data_2852120709c707b67c3f7d7176c52315
#
_entry.id   2852120709c707b67c3f7d7176c52315
#
_cell.length_a   1.000
_cell.length_b   1.000
_cell.length_c   1.000
_cell.angle_alpha   90.00
_cell.angle_beta   90.00
_cell.angle_gamma   90.00
#
_symmetry.space_group_name_H-M   'P 1'
#
loop_
_entity.id
_entity.type
_entity.pdbx_description
1 polymer ?
#
loop_
_entity_poly.entity_id
_entity_poly.type
_entity_poly.pdbx_seq_one_letter_code
_entity_poly.pdbx_strand_id
1 'polypeptide(L)'
;MKMRSFITLAFVVLLAASGQIFGQDAKAETQLETYTNLLRKDIRSGKKQLVAANLVLNEAEAQKFWPVYDQYAREVELIYNDRIQIIKDYGASMSTLTNAQASALTKRLLDSDNALTALRKKYEPAVAKVINGKAQALFFQIDRRIGLLIDLQLAIGIPLVEPTIQ
;
A
#
# COMPACT_ATOMS: atom_id res chain seq x y z
N MET A 1 9.17 -31.15 -19.68
CA MET A 1 9.29 -31.19 -18.23
C MET A 1 10.44 -30.28 -17.83
N LYS A 2 10.19 -28.99 -17.49
CA LYS A 2 11.22 -28.04 -17.04
C LYS A 2 10.77 -27.44 -15.72
N MET A 3 11.57 -27.67 -14.71
CA MET A 3 11.39 -27.33 -13.31
C MET A 3 11.40 -25.81 -13.08
N ARG A 4 10.42 -25.32 -12.35
CA ARG A 4 10.29 -23.94 -11.88
C ARG A 4 11.21 -23.74 -10.68
N SER A 5 12.15 -22.80 -10.83
CA SER A 5 13.01 -22.35 -9.73
C SER A 5 12.18 -21.51 -8.76
N PHE A 6 12.03 -21.98 -7.53
CA PHE A 6 11.49 -21.23 -6.40
C PHE A 6 12.61 -20.33 -5.85
N ILE A 7 12.39 -19.02 -5.88
CA ILE A 7 13.26 -18.07 -5.19
C ILE A 7 12.90 -18.12 -3.71
N THR A 8 13.72 -18.78 -2.93
CA THR A 8 13.66 -18.80 -1.46
C THR A 8 14.28 -17.52 -0.94
N LEU A 9 13.45 -16.61 -0.41
CA LEU A 9 13.91 -15.40 0.30
C LEU A 9 14.34 -15.83 1.71
N ALA A 10 15.64 -15.93 1.92
CA ALA A 10 16.22 -16.25 3.22
C ALA A 10 16.20 -15.02 4.13
N PHE A 11 15.43 -15.07 5.22
CA PHE A 11 15.50 -14.14 6.34
C PHE A 11 16.77 -14.43 7.13
N VAL A 12 17.77 -13.56 7.05
CA VAL A 12 18.92 -13.57 7.97
C VAL A 12 18.64 -12.58 9.10
N VAL A 13 18.29 -13.10 10.26
CA VAL A 13 18.31 -12.37 11.54
C VAL A 13 19.73 -12.45 12.09
N LEU A 14 20.44 -11.34 12.09
CA LEU A 14 21.74 -11.23 12.76
C LEU A 14 21.58 -10.38 14.02
N LEU A 15 21.56 -11.04 15.17
CA LEU A 15 21.76 -10.43 16.49
C LEU A 15 23.27 -10.25 16.70
N ALA A 16 23.76 -9.02 16.81
CA ALA A 16 25.07 -8.73 17.39
C ALA A 16 25.00 -7.45 18.21
N ALA A 17 25.55 -7.55 19.41
CA ALA A 17 25.41 -6.66 20.55
C ALA A 17 26.22 -5.36 20.49
N SER A 18 25.69 -4.38 21.23
CA SER A 18 26.31 -3.29 21.98
C SER A 18 27.31 -2.36 21.29
N GLY A 19 26.88 -1.10 21.17
CA GLY A 19 27.77 0.06 21.12
C GLY A 19 27.67 0.86 19.85
N GLN A 20 26.74 1.80 19.81
CA GLN A 20 26.80 3.12 19.15
C GLN A 20 25.37 3.60 18.80
N ILE A 21 24.78 4.35 19.71
CA ILE A 21 23.35 4.75 19.64
C ILE A 21 23.08 5.86 18.59
N PHE A 22 24.08 6.48 17.99
CA PHE A 22 23.91 7.61 17.05
C PHE A 22 24.02 7.25 15.55
N GLY A 23 24.28 6.00 15.19
CA GLY A 23 24.40 5.56 13.78
C GLY A 23 23.26 4.65 13.30
N GLN A 24 22.39 4.20 14.20
CA GLN A 24 21.32 3.26 13.87
C GLN A 24 20.08 3.94 13.31
N ASP A 25 19.74 5.14 13.78
CA ASP A 25 18.52 5.84 13.35
C ASP A 25 18.60 6.28 11.88
N ALA A 26 19.70 6.85 11.44
CA ALA A 26 19.90 7.26 10.05
C ALA A 26 19.92 6.07 9.07
N LYS A 27 20.41 4.92 9.51
CA LYS A 27 20.48 3.70 8.70
C LYS A 27 19.12 3.02 8.60
N ALA A 28 18.34 3.02 9.68
CA ALA A 28 16.97 2.51 9.72
C ALA A 28 16.05 3.40 8.87
N GLU A 29 16.18 4.71 8.94
CA GLU A 29 15.43 5.66 8.12
C GLU A 29 15.73 5.49 6.62
N THR A 30 16.99 5.33 6.24
CA THR A 30 17.40 5.06 4.85
C THR A 30 16.86 3.71 4.34
N GLN A 31 16.84 2.67 5.19
CA GLN A 31 16.28 1.38 4.84
C GLN A 31 14.76 1.43 4.66
N LEU A 32 14.04 2.13 5.53
CA LEU A 32 12.61 2.33 5.43
C LEU A 32 12.25 3.14 4.16
N GLU A 33 13.02 4.18 3.84
CA GLU A 33 12.86 4.92 2.59
C GLU A 33 13.08 4.06 1.35
N THR A 34 14.15 3.28 1.33
CA THR A 34 14.45 2.36 0.23
C THR A 34 13.33 1.35 0.06
N TYR A 35 12.87 0.73 1.15
CA TYR A 35 11.77 -0.23 1.14
C TYR A 35 10.46 0.39 0.65
N THR A 36 10.09 1.57 1.15
CA THR A 36 8.87 2.28 0.72
C THR A 36 8.92 2.73 -0.73
N ASN A 37 10.09 3.10 -1.25
CA ASN A 37 10.25 3.46 -2.66
C ASN A 37 10.17 2.25 -3.60
N LEU A 38 10.71 1.11 -3.19
CA LEU A 38 10.54 -0.17 -3.91
C LEU A 38 9.07 -0.60 -3.93
N LEU A 39 8.39 -0.57 -2.78
CA LEU A 39 6.96 -0.85 -2.69
C LEU A 39 6.14 0.07 -3.61
N ARG A 40 6.42 1.38 -3.62
CA ARG A 40 5.74 2.33 -4.51
C ARG A 40 5.92 1.99 -5.98
N LYS A 41 7.12 1.59 -6.38
CA LYS A 41 7.43 1.24 -7.77
C LYS A 41 6.71 -0.05 -8.18
N ASP A 42 6.74 -1.07 -7.32
CA ASP A 42 6.11 -2.36 -7.58
C ASP A 42 4.58 -2.26 -7.57
N ILE A 43 4.00 -1.51 -6.62
CA ILE A 43 2.57 -1.25 -6.56
C ILE A 43 2.09 -0.55 -7.83
N ARG A 44 2.83 0.45 -8.33
CA ARG A 44 2.42 1.25 -9.48
C ARG A 44 2.44 0.46 -10.80
N SER A 45 3.53 -0.26 -11.07
CA SER A 45 3.67 -1.05 -12.30
C SER A 45 2.91 -2.37 -12.23
N GLY A 46 2.98 -3.08 -11.11
CA GLY A 46 2.35 -4.37 -10.91
C GLY A 46 0.82 -4.30 -10.88
N LYS A 47 0.25 -3.24 -10.28
CA LYS A 47 -1.21 -3.10 -10.19
C LYS A 47 -1.87 -2.96 -11.57
N LYS A 48 -1.32 -2.09 -12.44
CA LYS A 48 -1.85 -1.92 -13.80
C LYS A 48 -1.73 -3.20 -14.62
N GLN A 49 -0.60 -3.89 -14.52
CA GLN A 49 -0.38 -5.18 -15.20
C GLN A 49 -1.35 -6.26 -14.71
N LEU A 50 -1.60 -6.35 -13.39
CA LEU A 50 -2.56 -7.30 -12.82
C LEU A 50 -3.99 -7.00 -13.27
N VAL A 51 -4.38 -5.73 -13.33
CA VAL A 51 -5.70 -5.35 -13.87
C VAL A 51 -5.78 -5.72 -15.34
N ALA A 52 -4.77 -5.38 -16.16
CA ALA A 52 -4.75 -5.69 -17.60
C ALA A 52 -4.75 -7.21 -17.89
N ALA A 53 -4.08 -8.01 -17.06
CA ALA A 53 -4.03 -9.47 -17.23
C ALA A 53 -5.35 -10.18 -16.89
N ASN A 54 -6.20 -9.55 -16.07
CA ASN A 54 -7.43 -10.18 -15.56
C ASN A 54 -8.72 -9.53 -16.07
N LEU A 55 -8.64 -8.30 -16.59
CA LEU A 55 -9.80 -7.56 -17.11
C LEU A 55 -9.80 -7.62 -18.64
N VAL A 56 -10.59 -8.53 -19.20
CA VAL A 56 -10.72 -8.67 -20.65
C VAL A 56 -11.68 -7.61 -21.17
N LEU A 57 -11.15 -6.65 -21.92
CA LEU A 57 -11.89 -5.57 -22.55
C LEU A 57 -11.74 -5.68 -24.08
N ASN A 58 -12.77 -5.32 -24.83
CA ASN A 58 -12.62 -5.09 -26.26
C ASN A 58 -11.88 -3.76 -26.50
N GLU A 59 -11.45 -3.51 -27.74
CA GLU A 59 -10.64 -2.34 -28.08
C GLU A 59 -11.33 -1.01 -27.73
N ALA A 60 -12.63 -0.90 -28.03
CA ALA A 60 -13.41 0.31 -27.76
C ALA A 60 -13.60 0.57 -26.26
N GLU A 61 -13.79 -0.48 -25.45
CA GLU A 61 -13.82 -0.39 -23.99
C GLU A 61 -12.43 -0.02 -23.43
N ALA A 62 -11.38 -0.67 -23.92
CA ALA A 62 -10.00 -0.42 -23.45
C ALA A 62 -9.58 1.04 -23.69
N GLN A 63 -9.85 1.61 -24.87
CA GLN A 63 -9.54 3.00 -25.19
C GLN A 63 -10.19 4.01 -24.24
N LYS A 64 -11.38 3.71 -23.73
CA LYS A 64 -12.13 4.57 -22.80
C LYS A 64 -11.77 4.28 -21.33
N PHE A 65 -11.54 3.02 -20.99
CA PHE A 65 -11.29 2.60 -19.62
C PHE A 65 -9.92 3.05 -19.09
N TRP A 66 -8.84 2.86 -19.87
CA TRP A 66 -7.49 3.14 -19.39
C TRP A 66 -7.25 4.59 -18.96
N PRO A 67 -7.76 5.62 -19.65
CA PRO A 67 -7.66 7.00 -19.16
C PRO A 67 -8.35 7.21 -17.79
N VAL A 68 -9.52 6.60 -17.57
CA VAL A 68 -10.25 6.65 -16.29
C VAL A 68 -9.46 5.91 -15.20
N TYR A 69 -8.94 4.73 -15.53
CA TYR A 69 -8.09 3.96 -14.62
C TYR A 69 -6.82 4.74 -14.22
N ASP A 70 -6.12 5.36 -15.17
CA ASP A 70 -4.90 6.09 -14.90
C ASP A 70 -5.14 7.30 -13.98
N GLN A 71 -6.28 7.95 -14.11
CA GLN A 71 -6.68 9.02 -13.19
C GLN A 71 -7.01 8.47 -11.79
N TYR A 72 -7.79 7.40 -11.70
CA TYR A 72 -8.06 6.69 -10.46
C TYR A 72 -6.78 6.24 -9.76
N ALA A 73 -5.86 5.62 -10.50
CA ALA A 73 -4.61 5.11 -9.95
C ALA A 73 -3.72 6.20 -9.36
N ARG A 74 -3.68 7.40 -9.98
CA ARG A 74 -2.97 8.56 -9.41
C ARG A 74 -3.56 9.02 -8.08
N GLU A 75 -4.89 9.08 -7.97
CA GLU A 75 -5.53 9.48 -6.71
C GLU A 75 -5.36 8.39 -5.62
N VAL A 76 -5.39 7.10 -5.99
CA VAL A 76 -5.04 5.99 -5.07
C VAL A 76 -3.61 6.14 -4.55
N GLU A 77 -2.66 6.48 -5.41
CA GLU A 77 -1.27 6.68 -5.03
C GLU A 77 -1.09 7.77 -3.96
N LEU A 78 -1.83 8.87 -4.06
CA LEU A 78 -1.77 9.94 -3.05
C LEU A 78 -2.22 9.43 -1.67
N ILE A 79 -3.28 8.61 -1.62
CA ILE A 79 -3.76 8.02 -0.37
C ILE A 79 -2.73 7.05 0.23
N TYR A 80 -2.10 6.20 -0.60
CA TYR A 80 -1.05 5.32 -0.12
C TYR A 80 0.22 6.05 0.30
N ASN A 81 0.55 7.19 -0.34
CA ASN A 81 1.67 8.03 0.09
C ASN A 81 1.44 8.62 1.49
N ASP A 82 0.20 9.09 1.79
CA ASP A 82 -0.15 9.55 3.13
C ASP A 82 -0.11 8.39 4.14
N ARG A 83 -0.60 7.20 3.78
CA ARG A 83 -0.52 6.00 4.63
C ARG A 83 0.92 5.62 4.96
N ILE A 84 1.82 5.67 4.00
CA ILE A 84 3.27 5.45 4.23
C ILE A 84 3.83 6.54 5.16
N GLN A 85 3.38 7.79 5.04
CA GLN A 85 3.82 8.86 5.94
C GLN A 85 3.33 8.63 7.38
N ILE A 86 2.10 8.15 7.58
CA ILE A 86 1.57 7.76 8.91
C ILE A 86 2.48 6.68 9.54
N ILE A 87 2.90 5.69 8.77
CA ILE A 87 3.79 4.62 9.22
C ILE A 87 5.17 5.18 9.63
N LYS A 88 5.73 6.09 8.83
CA LYS A 88 7.00 6.76 9.15
C LYS A 88 6.90 7.59 10.43
N ASP A 89 5.83 8.37 10.58
CA ASP A 89 5.60 9.20 11.75
C ASP A 89 5.46 8.34 13.02
N TYR A 90 4.77 7.18 12.92
CA TYR A 90 4.71 6.21 14.00
C TYR A 90 6.08 5.64 14.33
N GLY A 91 6.84 5.17 13.34
CA GLY A 91 8.17 4.61 13.53
C GLY A 91 9.14 5.58 14.21
N ALA A 92 9.11 6.85 13.81
CA ALA A 92 9.95 7.90 14.38
C ALA A 92 9.58 8.25 15.84
N SER A 93 8.33 8.05 16.26
CA SER A 93 7.84 8.38 17.59
C SER A 93 7.63 7.17 18.50
N MET A 94 7.86 5.95 18.04
CA MET A 94 7.44 4.71 18.70
C MET A 94 7.92 4.60 20.15
N SER A 95 9.19 4.96 20.43
CA SER A 95 9.77 4.89 21.78
C SER A 95 9.32 6.01 22.73
N THR A 96 8.74 7.10 22.20
CA THR A 96 8.32 8.29 22.94
C THR A 96 6.85 8.64 22.70
N LEU A 97 6.09 7.70 22.15
CA LEU A 97 4.72 7.90 21.70
C LEU A 97 3.79 8.29 22.86
N THR A 98 3.28 9.50 22.80
CA THR A 98 2.28 9.98 23.77
C THR A 98 0.86 9.53 23.38
N ASN A 99 -0.06 9.51 24.34
CA ASN A 99 -1.48 9.19 24.08
C ASN A 99 -2.11 10.12 23.02
N ALA A 100 -1.76 11.40 23.02
CA ALA A 100 -2.24 12.36 22.04
C ALA A 100 -1.73 12.05 20.62
N GLN A 101 -0.44 11.72 20.48
CA GLN A 101 0.14 11.30 19.20
C GLN A 101 -0.47 9.99 18.70
N ALA A 102 -0.63 8.99 19.58
CA ALA A 102 -1.29 7.72 19.24
C ALA A 102 -2.70 7.94 18.71
N SER A 103 -3.50 8.78 19.40
CA SER A 103 -4.85 9.13 18.96
C SER A 103 -4.87 9.85 17.60
N ALA A 104 -3.93 10.77 17.38
CA ALA A 104 -3.82 11.50 16.11
C ALA A 104 -3.44 10.56 14.95
N LEU A 105 -2.50 9.65 15.15
CA LEU A 105 -2.10 8.65 14.15
C LEU A 105 -3.25 7.69 13.84
N THR A 106 -3.98 7.22 14.87
CA THR A 106 -5.16 6.36 14.69
C THR A 106 -6.21 7.07 13.84
N LYS A 107 -6.51 8.35 14.14
CA LYS A 107 -7.46 9.12 13.35
C LYS A 107 -7.03 9.24 11.89
N ARG A 108 -5.77 9.59 11.63
CA ARG A 108 -5.23 9.69 10.26
C ARG A 108 -5.34 8.37 9.50
N LEU A 109 -5.07 7.24 10.15
CA LEU A 109 -5.19 5.91 9.54
C LEU A 109 -6.64 5.62 9.13
N LEU A 110 -7.60 5.86 10.01
CA LEU A 110 -9.02 5.68 9.72
C LEU A 110 -9.52 6.64 8.63
N ASP A 111 -9.05 7.87 8.61
CA ASP A 111 -9.36 8.85 7.56
C ASP A 111 -8.81 8.37 6.20
N SER A 112 -7.62 7.77 6.15
CA SER A 112 -7.03 7.17 4.95
C SER A 112 -7.85 5.98 4.42
N ASP A 113 -8.38 5.12 5.32
CA ASP A 113 -9.27 4.01 4.94
C ASP A 113 -10.59 4.54 4.34
N ASN A 114 -11.17 5.56 4.96
CA ASN A 114 -12.37 6.22 4.47
C ASN A 114 -12.12 6.88 3.11
N ALA A 115 -10.98 7.55 2.92
CA ALA A 115 -10.60 8.19 1.67
C ALA A 115 -10.52 7.19 0.51
N LEU A 116 -9.92 6.00 0.74
CA LEU A 116 -9.85 4.96 -0.28
C LEU A 116 -11.23 4.41 -0.66
N THR A 117 -12.12 4.27 0.32
CA THR A 117 -13.51 3.85 0.08
C THR A 117 -14.30 4.92 -0.67
N ALA A 118 -14.15 6.18 -0.28
CA ALA A 118 -14.79 7.32 -0.95
C ALA A 118 -14.30 7.46 -2.40
N LEU A 119 -13.00 7.24 -2.64
CA LEU A 119 -12.42 7.29 -3.98
C LEU A 119 -13.02 6.21 -4.89
N ARG A 120 -13.17 4.98 -4.41
CA ARG A 120 -13.83 3.91 -5.16
C ARG A 120 -15.26 4.30 -5.55
N LYS A 121 -16.03 4.85 -4.60
CA LYS A 121 -17.39 5.35 -4.85
C LYS A 121 -17.42 6.51 -5.86
N LYS A 122 -16.44 7.42 -5.81
CA LYS A 122 -16.30 8.54 -6.77
C LYS A 122 -16.11 8.02 -8.21
N TYR A 123 -15.28 6.97 -8.38
CA TYR A 123 -14.94 6.45 -9.70
C TYR A 123 -15.91 5.37 -10.22
N GLU A 124 -16.73 4.79 -9.35
CA GLU A 124 -17.73 3.79 -9.73
C GLU A 124 -18.58 4.23 -10.94
N PRO A 125 -19.24 5.41 -10.95
CA PRO A 125 -20.05 5.85 -12.09
C PRO A 125 -19.22 6.18 -13.34
N ALA A 126 -17.98 6.60 -13.19
CA ALA A 126 -17.09 6.86 -14.32
C ALA A 126 -16.67 5.56 -15.02
N VAL A 127 -16.38 4.51 -14.24
CA VAL A 127 -16.07 3.16 -14.74
C VAL A 127 -17.30 2.54 -15.40
N ALA A 128 -18.48 2.67 -14.78
CA ALA A 128 -19.75 2.16 -15.32
C ALA A 128 -20.11 2.72 -16.71
N LYS A 129 -19.65 3.94 -17.02
CA LYS A 129 -19.90 4.57 -18.33
C LYS A 129 -19.02 4.01 -19.46
N VAL A 130 -17.92 3.34 -19.14
CA VAL A 130 -16.90 2.96 -20.14
C VAL A 130 -16.75 1.46 -20.32
N ILE A 131 -17.18 0.64 -19.36
CA ILE A 131 -17.20 -0.82 -19.44
C ILE A 131 -18.53 -1.38 -18.93
N ASN A 132 -18.86 -2.61 -19.32
CA ASN A 132 -20.10 -3.28 -18.90
C ASN A 132 -20.07 -3.66 -17.40
N GLY A 133 -21.27 -3.92 -16.81
CA GLY A 133 -21.40 -4.16 -15.37
C GLY A 133 -20.61 -5.36 -14.83
N LYS A 134 -20.41 -6.43 -15.62
CA LYS A 134 -19.59 -7.58 -15.21
C LYS A 134 -18.10 -7.20 -15.16
N ALA A 135 -17.62 -6.49 -16.16
CA ALA A 135 -16.25 -6.00 -16.22
C ALA A 135 -15.98 -4.97 -15.10
N GLN A 136 -16.94 -4.08 -14.82
CA GLN A 136 -16.89 -3.16 -13.70
C GLN A 136 -16.77 -3.90 -12.36
N ALA A 137 -17.63 -4.88 -12.11
CA ALA A 137 -17.57 -5.67 -10.88
C ALA A 137 -16.23 -6.39 -10.74
N LEU A 138 -15.73 -7.00 -11.82
CA LEU A 138 -14.43 -7.66 -11.85
C LEU A 138 -13.28 -6.68 -11.55
N PHE A 139 -13.29 -5.48 -12.15
CA PHE A 139 -12.30 -4.45 -11.88
C PHE A 139 -12.23 -4.09 -10.40
N PHE A 140 -13.37 -3.78 -9.75
CA PHE A 140 -13.37 -3.44 -8.32
C PHE A 140 -13.02 -4.63 -7.41
N GLN A 141 -13.33 -5.87 -7.81
CA GLN A 141 -12.86 -7.06 -7.09
C GLN A 141 -11.34 -7.20 -7.15
N ILE A 142 -10.73 -7.00 -8.33
CA ILE A 142 -9.28 -7.04 -8.52
C ILE A 142 -8.63 -5.91 -7.71
N ASP A 143 -9.14 -4.68 -7.84
CA ASP A 143 -8.65 -3.51 -7.09
C ASP A 143 -8.69 -3.75 -5.58
N ARG A 144 -9.78 -4.32 -5.06
CA ARG A 144 -9.93 -4.65 -3.64
C ARG A 144 -8.91 -5.69 -3.19
N ARG A 145 -8.71 -6.77 -3.96
CA ARG A 145 -7.74 -7.82 -3.62
C ARG A 145 -6.32 -7.30 -3.61
N ILE A 146 -5.93 -6.50 -4.60
CA ILE A 146 -4.60 -5.88 -4.63
C ILE A 146 -4.42 -4.95 -3.42
N GLY A 147 -5.44 -4.12 -3.11
CA GLY A 147 -5.42 -3.25 -1.92
C GLY A 147 -5.18 -4.04 -0.63
N LEU A 148 -5.90 -5.14 -0.42
CA LEU A 148 -5.71 -6.00 0.77
C LEU A 148 -4.30 -6.60 0.86
N LEU A 149 -3.68 -6.97 -0.27
CA LEU A 149 -2.30 -7.48 -0.27
C LEU A 149 -1.30 -6.38 0.12
N ILE A 150 -1.50 -5.17 -0.39
CA ILE A 150 -0.67 -4.01 -0.04
C ILE A 150 -0.82 -3.68 1.44
N ASP A 151 -2.07 -3.60 1.94
CA ASP A 151 -2.36 -3.30 3.33
C ASP A 151 -1.75 -4.35 4.27
N LEU A 152 -1.81 -5.63 3.91
CA LEU A 152 -1.15 -6.71 4.65
C LEU A 152 0.37 -6.54 4.69
N GLN A 153 1.00 -6.24 3.56
CA GLN A 153 2.45 -6.02 3.50
C GLN A 153 2.88 -4.83 4.36
N LEU A 154 2.11 -3.75 4.35
CA LEU A 154 2.36 -2.59 5.20
C LEU A 154 2.19 -2.94 6.68
N ALA A 155 1.15 -3.70 7.03
CA ALA A 155 0.84 -4.05 8.42
C ALA A 155 1.87 -4.98 9.06
N ILE A 156 2.41 -5.96 8.32
CA ILE A 156 3.37 -6.94 8.86
C ILE A 156 4.67 -6.26 9.34
N GLY A 157 5.08 -5.16 8.68
CA GLY A 157 6.31 -4.44 9.01
C GLY A 157 6.19 -3.47 10.19
N ILE A 158 4.98 -3.30 10.78
CA ILE A 158 4.72 -2.29 11.82
C ILE A 158 4.55 -3.00 13.17
N PRO A 159 5.40 -2.73 14.17
CA PRO A 159 5.19 -3.26 15.52
C PRO A 159 3.92 -2.67 16.14
N LEU A 160 3.27 -3.45 16.99
CA LEU A 160 2.10 -2.98 17.73
C LEU A 160 2.50 -1.94 18.79
N VAL A 161 1.59 -1.02 19.09
CA VAL A 161 1.75 -0.08 20.21
C VAL A 161 1.79 -0.87 21.51
N GLU A 162 2.83 -0.67 22.33
CA GLU A 162 2.90 -1.28 23.67
C GLU A 162 1.97 -0.53 24.61
N PRO A 163 0.99 -1.22 25.24
CA PRO A 163 0.11 -0.57 26.22
C PRO A 163 0.91 -0.22 27.47
N THR A 164 0.93 1.05 27.83
CA THR A 164 1.43 1.46 29.16
C THR A 164 0.40 1.03 30.19
N ILE A 165 0.74 0.01 30.99
CA ILE A 165 -0.07 -0.36 32.17
C ILE A 165 0.10 0.77 33.20
N GLN A 166 -0.96 1.55 33.40
CA GLN A 166 -1.05 2.56 34.48
C GLN A 166 -1.46 1.90 35.78
#